data_982cc5d5fa29e1bc3598535170d1e490
#
_entry.id   982cc5d5fa29e1bc3598535170d1e490
#
_cell.length_a   1.000
_cell.length_b   1.000
_cell.length_c   1.000
_cell.angle_alpha   90.00
_cell.angle_beta   90.00
_cell.angle_gamma   90.00
#
_symmetry.space_group_name_H-M   'P 1'
#
loop_
_entity.id
_entity.type
_entity.pdbx_description
1 polymer ?
#
loop_
_entity_poly.entity_id
_entity_poly.type
_entity_poly.pdbx_seq_one_letter_code
_entity_poly.pdbx_strand_id
1 'polypeptide(L)'
;MSKNIALITGVTGQDGSYLSEFLLAKGYEVHGIIRRSSVDFRERIAHLEGTPHFHLHYADMGDSMSLVKLVGKVQPTEIYNLAAQSHVQVSFDAPEFTADVDAVGVLRVLEAVRTNHLEKTCKIYQASTSELYGKVEEVPQNEKTPFHPYSPYAVAKLYGFWIIKEYREAYNMFCCSGILFNHESERRGETFVTRKITLAAARIAQGKQDCLYLGNLDSLRDWGYAKDYVECMWLILQHNKPEDFVIATGVQHSVRDFTDLAFKHAGITLKFEGEGLNEKGICVAVENPANKALIGKELVRVSEDFYRPTDVVNLWGDPTKAKNELGWNPQTTTFEQLVELMVRHDMAKVAADAEAAKVRTNLAEYLEKGIVK
;
A
#
# COMPACT_ATOMS: atom_id res chain seq x y z
N MET A 1 33.99 -7.02 0.21
CA MET A 1 32.84 -6.37 0.85
C MET A 1 31.81 -7.43 1.12
N SER A 2 31.25 -7.51 2.33
CA SER A 2 30.14 -8.41 2.61
C SER A 2 28.96 -8.02 1.72
N LYS A 3 28.31 -9.01 1.10
CA LYS A 3 27.16 -8.80 0.23
C LYS A 3 25.98 -8.32 1.10
N ASN A 4 25.27 -7.27 0.69
CA ASN A 4 24.07 -6.85 1.39
C ASN A 4 22.93 -7.83 1.04
N ILE A 5 22.33 -8.44 2.06
CA ILE A 5 21.27 -9.45 1.93
C ILE A 5 20.01 -8.89 2.58
N ALA A 6 18.97 -8.68 1.79
CA ALA A 6 17.68 -8.19 2.26
C ALA A 6 16.66 -9.33 2.32
N LEU A 7 15.96 -9.45 3.45
CA LEU A 7 14.78 -10.30 3.60
C LEU A 7 13.53 -9.44 3.67
N ILE A 8 12.59 -9.64 2.74
CA ILE A 8 11.37 -8.85 2.63
C ILE A 8 10.17 -9.74 2.94
N THR A 9 9.44 -9.45 4.01
CA THR A 9 8.11 -10.01 4.22
C THR A 9 7.08 -9.20 3.41
N GLY A 10 6.00 -9.85 2.92
CA GLY A 10 5.02 -9.14 2.11
C GLY A 10 5.53 -8.72 0.74
N VAL A 11 6.50 -9.45 0.17
CA VAL A 11 7.17 -9.16 -1.11
C VAL A 11 6.21 -9.03 -2.30
N THR A 12 5.06 -9.69 -2.26
CA THR A 12 4.02 -9.64 -3.30
C THR A 12 3.08 -8.44 -3.20
N GLY A 13 3.23 -7.64 -2.14
CA GLY A 13 2.50 -6.39 -1.95
C GLY A 13 3.00 -5.26 -2.86
N GLN A 14 2.31 -4.12 -2.83
CA GLN A 14 2.74 -2.91 -3.52
C GLN A 14 4.19 -2.54 -3.16
N ASP A 15 4.44 -2.29 -1.88
CA ASP A 15 5.73 -1.81 -1.39
C ASP A 15 6.82 -2.87 -1.53
N GLY A 16 6.51 -4.14 -1.22
CA GLY A 16 7.45 -5.24 -1.34
C GLY A 16 7.96 -5.43 -2.76
N SER A 17 7.08 -5.25 -3.76
CA SER A 17 7.47 -5.36 -5.18
C SER A 17 8.39 -4.22 -5.63
N TYR A 18 8.08 -2.97 -5.26
CA TYR A 18 8.96 -1.82 -5.57
C TYR A 18 10.27 -1.85 -4.80
N LEU A 19 10.23 -2.23 -3.52
CA LEU A 19 11.44 -2.36 -2.70
C LEU A 19 12.37 -3.43 -3.26
N SER A 20 11.82 -4.55 -3.77
CA SER A 20 12.61 -5.60 -4.41
C SER A 20 13.35 -5.06 -5.64
N GLU A 21 12.67 -4.34 -6.53
CA GLU A 21 13.29 -3.69 -7.69
C GLU A 21 14.37 -2.70 -7.27
N PHE A 22 14.08 -1.86 -6.28
CA PHE A 22 14.99 -0.84 -5.78
C PHE A 22 16.27 -1.45 -5.18
N LEU A 23 16.14 -2.48 -4.36
CA LEU A 23 17.28 -3.15 -3.72
C LEU A 23 18.11 -3.95 -4.71
N LEU A 24 17.48 -4.64 -5.68
CA LEU A 24 18.19 -5.31 -6.77
C LEU A 24 19.03 -4.31 -7.59
N ALA A 25 18.46 -3.14 -7.92
CA ALA A 25 19.18 -2.09 -8.62
C ALA A 25 20.38 -1.54 -7.82
N LYS A 26 20.33 -1.62 -6.49
CA LYS A 26 21.44 -1.28 -5.58
C LYS A 26 22.45 -2.44 -5.37
N GLY A 27 22.25 -3.58 -6.02
CA GLY A 27 23.17 -4.73 -5.94
C GLY A 27 22.97 -5.62 -4.71
N TYR A 28 21.84 -5.55 -4.04
CA TYR A 28 21.48 -6.47 -2.96
C TYR A 28 21.18 -7.87 -3.49
N GLU A 29 21.36 -8.87 -2.62
CA GLU A 29 20.69 -10.14 -2.74
C GLU A 29 19.34 -10.04 -2.03
N VAL A 30 18.24 -10.24 -2.75
CA VAL A 30 16.89 -10.04 -2.25
C VAL A 30 16.18 -11.38 -2.06
N HIS A 31 15.73 -11.62 -0.83
CA HIS A 31 14.96 -12.78 -0.44
C HIS A 31 13.54 -12.34 -0.06
N GLY A 32 12.54 -12.78 -0.81
CA GLY A 32 11.14 -12.48 -0.55
C GLY A 32 10.41 -13.62 0.15
N ILE A 33 9.58 -13.29 1.13
CA ILE A 33 8.67 -14.24 1.79
C ILE A 33 7.31 -14.21 1.11
N ILE A 34 6.84 -15.38 0.68
CA ILE A 34 5.49 -15.62 0.17
C ILE A 34 4.78 -16.67 1.02
N ARG A 35 3.47 -16.51 1.20
CA ARG A 35 2.63 -17.53 1.86
C ARG A 35 2.31 -18.66 0.89
N ARG A 36 2.08 -19.87 1.42
CA ARG A 36 1.49 -20.95 0.61
C ARG A 36 0.04 -20.61 0.27
N SER A 37 -0.31 -20.74 -1.00
CA SER A 37 -1.65 -20.50 -1.51
C SER A 37 -1.91 -21.41 -2.71
N SER A 38 -3.18 -21.77 -2.92
CA SER A 38 -3.63 -22.45 -4.14
C SER A 38 -3.86 -21.48 -5.31
N VAL A 39 -3.87 -20.16 -5.02
CA VAL A 39 -4.01 -19.09 -6.03
C VAL A 39 -2.68 -18.38 -6.17
N ASP A 40 -2.27 -18.10 -7.41
CA ASP A 40 -1.10 -17.29 -7.68
C ASP A 40 -1.40 -15.81 -7.42
N PHE A 41 -0.61 -15.18 -6.57
CA PHE A 41 -0.70 -13.76 -6.22
C PHE A 41 0.64 -13.03 -6.44
N ARG A 42 1.50 -13.57 -7.33
CA ARG A 42 2.84 -13.05 -7.62
C ARG A 42 2.87 -12.06 -8.77
N GLU A 43 1.72 -11.65 -9.31
CA GLU A 43 1.62 -10.75 -10.48
C GLU A 43 2.57 -9.54 -10.38
N ARG A 44 2.64 -8.89 -9.19
CA ARG A 44 3.48 -7.70 -8.98
C ARG A 44 4.98 -7.96 -9.00
N ILE A 45 5.40 -9.21 -8.84
CA ILE A 45 6.81 -9.62 -8.81
C ILE A 45 7.17 -10.63 -9.91
N ALA A 46 6.21 -11.00 -10.78
CA ALA A 46 6.41 -12.02 -11.82
C ALA A 46 7.59 -11.67 -12.74
N HIS A 47 7.79 -10.40 -13.05
CA HIS A 47 8.90 -9.91 -13.87
C HIS A 47 10.28 -10.04 -13.19
N LEU A 48 10.33 -10.29 -11.88
CA LEU A 48 11.57 -10.52 -11.12
C LEU A 48 11.93 -12.01 -11.03
N GLU A 49 11.00 -12.91 -11.32
CA GLU A 49 11.26 -14.36 -11.26
C GLU A 49 12.33 -14.76 -12.28
N GLY A 50 13.29 -15.55 -11.83
CA GLY A 50 14.45 -15.94 -12.66
C GLY A 50 15.53 -14.85 -12.78
N THR A 51 15.31 -13.67 -12.21
CA THR A 51 16.35 -12.62 -12.14
C THR A 51 17.46 -13.06 -11.19
N PRO A 52 18.74 -12.88 -11.54
CA PRO A 52 19.84 -13.13 -10.62
C PRO A 52 19.67 -12.34 -9.31
N HIS A 53 19.98 -12.98 -8.19
CA HIS A 53 19.91 -12.38 -6.85
C HIS A 53 18.48 -12.10 -6.32
N PHE A 54 17.41 -12.59 -6.95
CA PHE A 54 16.06 -12.57 -6.44
C PHE A 54 15.60 -13.99 -6.09
N HIS A 55 15.23 -14.22 -4.83
CA HIS A 55 14.88 -15.53 -4.29
C HIS A 55 13.55 -15.49 -3.55
N LEU A 56 12.66 -16.43 -3.81
CA LEU A 56 11.38 -16.56 -3.11
C LEU A 56 11.41 -17.74 -2.14
N HIS A 57 10.85 -17.54 -0.95
CA HIS A 57 10.77 -18.53 0.12
C HIS A 57 9.36 -18.61 0.68
N TYR A 58 8.92 -19.81 1.04
CA TYR A 58 7.66 -20.02 1.73
C TYR A 58 7.86 -19.88 3.24
N ALA A 59 7.17 -18.90 3.85
CA ALA A 59 7.02 -18.73 5.28
C ALA A 59 5.73 -17.93 5.58
N ASP A 60 5.30 -17.90 6.83
CA ASP A 60 4.08 -17.21 7.25
C ASP A 60 4.35 -16.45 8.56
N MET A 61 3.76 -15.24 8.69
CA MET A 61 3.87 -14.42 9.90
C MET A 61 3.20 -15.10 11.12
N GLY A 62 2.28 -16.01 10.88
CA GLY A 62 1.65 -16.86 11.90
C GLY A 62 2.48 -18.06 12.34
N ASP A 63 3.60 -18.38 11.66
CA ASP A 63 4.44 -19.55 11.92
C ASP A 63 5.86 -19.16 12.34
N SER A 64 6.11 -19.12 13.66
CA SER A 64 7.41 -18.77 14.25
C SER A 64 8.54 -19.68 13.74
N MET A 65 8.28 -20.96 13.59
CA MET A 65 9.35 -21.92 13.22
C MET A 65 9.77 -21.74 11.75
N SER A 66 8.84 -21.41 10.85
CA SER A 66 9.19 -21.13 9.46
C SER A 66 10.06 -19.87 9.35
N LEU A 67 9.75 -18.82 10.13
CA LEU A 67 10.56 -17.59 10.19
C LEU A 67 11.95 -17.85 10.77
N VAL A 68 12.05 -18.57 11.91
CA VAL A 68 13.35 -18.90 12.54
C VAL A 68 14.24 -19.68 11.57
N LYS A 69 13.69 -20.72 10.91
CA LYS A 69 14.46 -21.53 9.93
C LYS A 69 14.91 -20.70 8.74
N LEU A 70 14.03 -19.81 8.24
CA LEU A 70 14.35 -18.99 7.08
C LEU A 70 15.41 -17.93 7.38
N VAL A 71 15.27 -17.21 8.49
CA VAL A 71 16.29 -16.24 8.95
C VAL A 71 17.63 -16.93 9.18
N GLY A 72 17.65 -18.10 9.78
CA GLY A 72 18.87 -18.91 9.96
C GLY A 72 19.50 -19.37 8.65
N LYS A 73 18.69 -19.68 7.63
CA LYS A 73 19.18 -20.07 6.30
C LYS A 73 19.73 -18.88 5.50
N VAL A 74 19.01 -17.74 5.52
CA VAL A 74 19.32 -16.57 4.68
C VAL A 74 20.42 -15.71 5.30
N GLN A 75 20.50 -15.63 6.63
CA GLN A 75 21.43 -14.77 7.37
C GLN A 75 21.38 -13.32 6.87
N PRO A 76 20.18 -12.66 6.88
CA PRO A 76 20.00 -11.33 6.29
C PRO A 76 20.79 -10.26 7.05
N THR A 77 21.32 -9.29 6.32
CA THR A 77 21.89 -8.06 6.89
C THR A 77 20.81 -7.00 7.14
N GLU A 78 19.73 -7.09 6.40
CA GLU A 78 18.57 -6.19 6.53
C GLU A 78 17.26 -6.99 6.40
N ILE A 79 16.28 -6.70 7.27
CA ILE A 79 14.92 -7.22 7.17
C ILE A 79 13.96 -6.06 6.98
N TYR A 80 13.11 -6.14 5.96
CA TYR A 80 12.00 -5.21 5.73
C TYR A 80 10.69 -5.94 6.00
N ASN A 81 10.11 -5.67 7.17
CA ASN A 81 8.86 -6.30 7.58
C ASN A 81 7.66 -5.48 7.09
N LEU A 82 7.16 -5.86 5.90
CA LEU A 82 6.05 -5.20 5.21
C LEU A 82 4.77 -6.05 5.21
N ALA A 83 4.84 -7.32 5.64
CA ALA A 83 3.68 -8.20 5.68
C ALA A 83 2.68 -7.73 6.74
N ALA A 84 1.42 -7.59 6.33
CA ALA A 84 0.33 -7.20 7.21
C ALA A 84 -1.03 -7.63 6.61
N GLN A 85 -2.05 -7.73 7.46
CA GLN A 85 -3.44 -7.56 7.08
C GLN A 85 -3.69 -6.04 7.05
N SER A 86 -3.51 -5.37 5.89
CA SER A 86 -3.46 -3.90 5.80
C SER A 86 -4.80 -3.22 5.51
N HIS A 87 -5.89 -3.97 5.35
CA HIS A 87 -7.21 -3.41 5.06
C HIS A 87 -7.94 -3.09 6.37
N VAL A 88 -8.06 -1.80 6.71
CA VAL A 88 -8.63 -1.34 7.99
C VAL A 88 -10.04 -1.88 8.21
N GLN A 89 -10.94 -1.84 7.20
CA GLN A 89 -12.29 -2.37 7.33
C GLN A 89 -12.30 -3.86 7.69
N VAL A 90 -11.47 -4.68 7.04
CA VAL A 90 -11.37 -6.13 7.33
C VAL A 90 -10.94 -6.39 8.77
N SER A 91 -10.22 -5.48 9.43
CA SER A 91 -9.81 -5.67 10.82
C SER A 91 -10.99 -5.68 11.80
N PHE A 92 -12.13 -5.07 11.45
CA PHE A 92 -13.35 -5.16 12.26
C PHE A 92 -14.03 -6.53 12.12
N ASP A 93 -13.92 -7.17 10.96
CA ASP A 93 -14.49 -8.49 10.69
C ASP A 93 -13.56 -9.63 11.17
N ALA A 94 -12.25 -9.42 11.15
CA ALA A 94 -11.24 -10.41 11.50
C ALA A 94 -10.17 -9.85 12.47
N PRO A 95 -10.55 -9.41 13.69
CA PRO A 95 -9.63 -8.73 14.62
C PRO A 95 -8.54 -9.65 15.16
N GLU A 96 -8.83 -10.91 15.44
CA GLU A 96 -7.84 -11.89 15.94
C GLU A 96 -6.77 -12.18 14.89
N PHE A 97 -7.18 -12.43 13.64
CA PHE A 97 -6.25 -12.64 12.54
C PHE A 97 -5.36 -11.41 12.33
N THR A 98 -5.96 -10.21 12.38
CA THR A 98 -5.22 -8.95 12.27
C THR A 98 -4.19 -8.82 13.40
N ALA A 99 -4.58 -9.11 14.65
CA ALA A 99 -3.66 -9.07 15.79
C ALA A 99 -2.54 -10.10 15.68
N ASP A 100 -2.84 -11.33 15.24
CA ASP A 100 -1.84 -12.38 15.09
C ASP A 100 -0.78 -12.03 14.05
N VAL A 101 -1.19 -11.49 12.90
CA VAL A 101 -0.27 -11.13 11.81
C VAL A 101 0.45 -9.81 12.10
N ASP A 102 -0.29 -8.75 12.47
CA ASP A 102 0.23 -7.37 12.49
C ASP A 102 0.89 -7.00 13.83
N ALA A 103 0.56 -7.71 14.91
CA ALA A 103 1.18 -7.53 16.22
C ALA A 103 2.14 -8.67 16.54
N VAL A 104 1.63 -9.89 16.76
CA VAL A 104 2.44 -11.02 17.18
C VAL A 104 3.43 -11.45 16.07
N GLY A 105 3.06 -11.28 14.81
CA GLY A 105 3.95 -11.51 13.67
C GLY A 105 5.23 -10.67 13.72
N VAL A 106 5.15 -9.41 14.16
CA VAL A 106 6.34 -8.55 14.36
C VAL A 106 7.26 -9.13 15.43
N LEU A 107 6.70 -9.56 16.56
CA LEU A 107 7.45 -10.22 17.62
C LEU A 107 8.14 -11.49 17.11
N ARG A 108 7.47 -12.30 16.29
CA ARG A 108 8.04 -13.52 15.69
C ARG A 108 9.27 -13.23 14.82
N VAL A 109 9.25 -12.13 14.05
CA VAL A 109 10.42 -11.69 13.26
C VAL A 109 11.58 -11.29 14.16
N LEU A 110 11.32 -10.52 15.21
CA LEU A 110 12.34 -10.10 16.18
C LEU A 110 12.98 -11.32 16.88
N GLU A 111 12.17 -12.27 17.34
CA GLU A 111 12.64 -13.50 17.95
C GLU A 111 13.37 -14.43 16.96
N ALA A 112 12.97 -14.44 15.68
CA ALA A 112 13.71 -15.18 14.67
C ALA A 112 15.13 -14.64 14.48
N VAL A 113 15.33 -13.32 14.55
CA VAL A 113 16.66 -12.68 14.50
C VAL A 113 17.49 -13.04 15.76
N ARG A 114 16.89 -12.93 16.95
CA ARG A 114 17.56 -13.25 18.21
C ARG A 114 17.92 -14.73 18.33
N THR A 115 17.01 -15.63 17.97
CA THR A 115 17.26 -17.08 17.99
C THR A 115 18.43 -17.49 17.09
N ASN A 116 18.67 -16.72 16.02
CA ASN A 116 19.78 -16.95 15.10
C ASN A 116 21.04 -16.11 15.44
N HIS A 117 21.07 -15.41 16.58
CA HIS A 117 22.19 -14.59 17.05
C HIS A 117 22.61 -13.49 16.07
N LEU A 118 21.62 -12.88 15.38
CA LEU A 118 21.84 -11.83 14.40
C LEU A 118 21.54 -10.42 14.94
N GLU A 119 21.25 -10.25 16.21
CA GLU A 119 20.83 -8.98 16.82
C GLU A 119 21.85 -7.85 16.66
N LYS A 120 23.11 -8.15 16.41
CA LYS A 120 24.18 -7.15 16.19
C LYS A 120 24.55 -6.92 14.74
N THR A 121 24.05 -7.77 13.83
CA THR A 121 24.45 -7.76 12.41
C THR A 121 23.29 -7.52 11.46
N CYS A 122 22.06 -7.74 11.90
CA CYS A 122 20.85 -7.56 11.10
C CYS A 122 20.12 -6.31 11.55
N LYS A 123 19.83 -5.40 10.59
CA LYS A 123 18.99 -4.22 10.79
C LYS A 123 17.55 -4.56 10.41
N ILE A 124 16.57 -4.02 11.13
CA ILE A 124 15.15 -4.34 10.91
C ILE A 124 14.37 -3.04 10.68
N TYR A 125 13.70 -2.96 9.54
CA TYR A 125 12.68 -1.97 9.25
C TYR A 125 11.29 -2.58 9.49
N GLN A 126 10.46 -1.91 10.27
CA GLN A 126 9.05 -2.21 10.48
C GLN A 126 8.17 -1.20 9.78
N ALA A 127 7.33 -1.65 8.87
CA ALA A 127 6.26 -0.82 8.33
C ALA A 127 5.22 -0.57 9.42
N SER A 128 5.19 0.65 9.95
CA SER A 128 4.14 1.14 10.83
C SER A 128 3.10 1.94 10.01
N THR A 129 2.27 2.75 10.61
CA THR A 129 1.14 3.38 9.93
C THR A 129 0.73 4.70 10.59
N SER A 130 0.25 5.66 9.82
CA SER A 130 -0.40 6.88 10.32
C SER A 130 -1.71 6.59 11.09
N GLU A 131 -2.31 5.42 10.91
CA GLU A 131 -3.49 4.99 11.66
C GLU A 131 -3.23 4.87 13.19
N LEU A 132 -1.95 4.84 13.62
CA LEU A 132 -1.59 4.93 15.05
C LEU A 132 -2.12 6.22 15.70
N TYR A 133 -2.12 7.32 14.94
CA TYR A 133 -2.62 8.61 15.43
C TYR A 133 -4.13 8.61 15.64
N GLY A 134 -4.88 7.87 14.81
CA GLY A 134 -6.29 7.58 14.97
C GLY A 134 -7.16 8.80 15.22
N LYS A 135 -7.70 8.95 16.44
CA LYS A 135 -8.39 10.18 16.86
C LYS A 135 -7.35 11.24 17.18
N VAL A 136 -6.91 11.95 16.13
CA VAL A 136 -5.78 12.88 16.17
C VAL A 136 -5.94 13.97 17.22
N GLU A 137 -4.88 14.22 17.99
CA GLU A 137 -4.84 15.25 19.02
C GLU A 137 -4.17 16.55 18.54
N GLU A 138 -3.32 16.46 17.49
CA GLU A 138 -2.63 17.60 16.88
C GLU A 138 -2.37 17.38 15.38
N VAL A 139 -2.20 18.47 14.64
CA VAL A 139 -1.89 18.50 13.21
C VAL A 139 -0.82 19.54 12.91
N PRO A 140 0.14 19.25 12.00
CA PRO A 140 0.42 17.94 11.42
C PRO A 140 1.00 16.96 12.45
N GLN A 141 0.86 15.64 12.20
CA GLN A 141 1.38 14.60 13.07
C GLN A 141 2.86 14.37 12.82
N ASN A 142 3.63 14.20 13.88
CA ASN A 142 5.07 13.89 13.86
C ASN A 142 5.40 12.72 14.80
N GLU A 143 6.68 12.39 14.96
CA GLU A 143 7.14 11.26 15.76
C GLU A 143 6.86 11.41 17.28
N LYS A 144 6.47 12.61 17.74
CA LYS A 144 6.16 12.92 19.14
C LYS A 144 4.67 13.03 19.43
N THR A 145 3.86 13.13 18.37
CA THR A 145 2.40 13.21 18.47
C THR A 145 1.87 11.97 19.19
N PRO A 146 1.03 12.10 20.22
CA PRO A 146 0.44 10.97 20.93
C PRO A 146 -0.36 10.07 19.99
N PHE A 147 -0.27 8.77 20.24
CA PHE A 147 -1.06 7.77 19.50
C PHE A 147 -2.40 7.54 20.19
N HIS A 148 -3.47 7.50 19.39
CA HIS A 148 -4.83 7.18 19.83
C HIS A 148 -5.50 6.27 18.78
N PRO A 149 -5.08 4.97 18.69
CA PRO A 149 -5.55 4.08 17.64
C PRO A 149 -7.06 3.96 17.63
N TYR A 150 -7.66 3.91 16.43
CA TYR A 150 -9.10 4.01 16.25
C TYR A 150 -9.67 2.89 15.37
N SER A 151 -8.97 1.74 15.33
CA SER A 151 -9.40 0.49 14.69
C SER A 151 -8.63 -0.69 15.26
N PRO A 152 -9.13 -1.95 15.14
CA PRO A 152 -8.36 -3.15 15.51
C PRO A 152 -7.01 -3.25 14.78
N TYR A 153 -6.97 -2.85 13.50
CA TYR A 153 -5.72 -2.72 12.74
C TYR A 153 -4.74 -1.77 13.40
N ALA A 154 -5.18 -0.56 13.76
CA ALA A 154 -4.32 0.43 14.38
C ALA A 154 -3.79 -0.03 15.74
N VAL A 155 -4.61 -0.74 16.55
CA VAL A 155 -4.18 -1.33 17.83
C VAL A 155 -3.10 -2.40 17.62
N ALA A 156 -3.29 -3.28 16.63
CA ALA A 156 -2.29 -4.30 16.30
C ALA A 156 -0.97 -3.69 15.82
N LYS A 157 -1.04 -2.68 14.95
CA LYS A 157 0.15 -1.93 14.48
C LYS A 157 0.82 -1.13 15.61
N LEU A 158 0.06 -0.65 16.59
CA LEU A 158 0.60 0.02 17.78
C LEU A 158 1.44 -0.93 18.63
N TYR A 159 0.97 -2.17 18.85
CA TYR A 159 1.81 -3.20 19.48
C TYR A 159 3.10 -3.39 18.69
N GLY A 160 3.01 -3.54 17.35
CA GLY A 160 4.19 -3.69 16.47
C GLY A 160 5.18 -2.53 16.63
N PHE A 161 4.71 -1.30 16.70
CA PHE A 161 5.55 -0.12 16.92
C PHE A 161 6.29 -0.17 18.27
N TRP A 162 5.56 -0.47 19.35
CA TRP A 162 6.15 -0.48 20.70
C TRP A 162 7.08 -1.67 20.93
N ILE A 163 6.80 -2.84 20.39
CA ILE A 163 7.71 -4.00 20.53
C ILE A 163 9.03 -3.80 19.76
N ILE A 164 9.03 -3.08 18.62
CA ILE A 164 10.24 -2.65 17.93
C ILE A 164 11.08 -1.74 18.82
N LYS A 165 10.45 -0.77 19.47
CA LYS A 165 11.12 0.16 20.37
C LYS A 165 11.68 -0.57 21.59
N GLU A 166 10.91 -1.47 22.20
CA GLU A 166 11.35 -2.28 23.34
C GLU A 166 12.60 -3.13 23.00
N TYR A 167 12.61 -3.79 21.82
CA TYR A 167 13.75 -4.61 21.40
C TYR A 167 14.99 -3.78 21.06
N ARG A 168 14.80 -2.58 20.55
CA ARG A 168 15.87 -1.59 20.37
C ARG A 168 16.54 -1.25 21.70
N GLU A 169 15.74 -0.95 22.72
CA GLU A 169 16.22 -0.50 24.03
C GLU A 169 16.74 -1.68 24.87
N ALA A 170 16.00 -2.77 24.97
CA ALA A 170 16.34 -3.90 25.83
C ALA A 170 17.51 -4.75 25.30
N TYR A 171 17.61 -4.94 23.98
CA TYR A 171 18.60 -5.83 23.36
C TYR A 171 19.63 -5.11 22.50
N ASN A 172 19.54 -3.77 22.43
CA ASN A 172 20.41 -2.94 21.59
C ASN A 172 20.45 -3.44 20.13
N MET A 173 19.26 -3.77 19.60
CA MET A 173 19.06 -4.15 18.20
C MET A 173 18.91 -2.91 17.34
N PHE A 174 19.41 -2.97 16.10
CA PHE A 174 19.13 -1.92 15.13
C PHE A 174 17.77 -2.17 14.50
N CYS A 175 16.70 -1.68 15.11
CA CYS A 175 15.34 -1.80 14.58
C CYS A 175 14.60 -0.46 14.64
N CYS A 176 13.89 -0.14 13.55
CA CYS A 176 13.28 1.15 13.30
C CYS A 176 11.87 0.96 12.77
N SER A 177 10.98 1.90 13.09
CA SER A 177 9.64 1.97 12.48
C SER A 177 9.53 3.17 11.55
N GLY A 178 9.03 2.93 10.32
CA GLY A 178 8.52 4.00 9.47
C GLY A 178 7.03 4.20 9.72
N ILE A 179 6.62 5.36 10.19
CA ILE A 179 5.20 5.72 10.38
C ILE A 179 4.68 6.20 9.04
N LEU A 180 4.19 5.25 8.24
CA LEU A 180 3.78 5.48 6.87
C LEU A 180 2.43 6.18 6.79
N PHE A 181 2.38 7.31 6.13
CA PHE A 181 1.14 7.90 5.63
C PHE A 181 0.70 7.19 4.36
N ASN A 182 -0.48 7.53 3.83
CA ASN A 182 -1.02 6.84 2.69
C ASN A 182 -0.08 6.98 1.48
N HIS A 183 0.24 5.86 0.85
CA HIS A 183 1.09 5.84 -0.34
C HIS A 183 0.54 4.87 -1.36
N GLU A 184 0.44 5.35 -2.55
CA GLU A 184 -0.36 4.78 -3.61
C GLU A 184 0.49 4.52 -4.86
N SER A 185 -0.03 3.70 -5.74
CA SER A 185 0.57 3.46 -7.05
C SER A 185 -0.38 2.69 -7.96
N GLU A 186 0.03 2.46 -9.18
CA GLU A 186 -0.61 1.54 -10.12
C GLU A 186 -0.63 0.08 -9.61
N ARG A 187 0.16 -0.25 -8.56
CA ARG A 187 0.18 -1.57 -7.90
C ARG A 187 -0.64 -1.63 -6.61
N ARG A 188 -1.35 -0.56 -6.26
CA ARG A 188 -2.22 -0.56 -5.08
C ARG A 188 -3.30 -1.63 -5.19
N GLY A 189 -3.70 -2.24 -4.08
CA GLY A 189 -4.82 -3.19 -4.05
C GLY A 189 -6.12 -2.54 -4.52
N GLU A 190 -6.90 -3.23 -5.35
CA GLU A 190 -8.10 -2.67 -6.00
C GLU A 190 -9.24 -2.31 -5.03
N THR A 191 -9.20 -2.84 -3.80
CA THR A 191 -10.18 -2.55 -2.73
C THR A 191 -9.88 -1.26 -1.95
N PHE A 192 -8.69 -0.68 -2.11
CA PHE A 192 -8.34 0.60 -1.48
C PHE A 192 -8.97 1.77 -2.23
N VAL A 193 -9.37 2.81 -1.49
CA VAL A 193 -10.18 3.92 -2.01
C VAL A 193 -9.59 4.57 -3.26
N THR A 194 -8.31 4.85 -3.29
CA THR A 194 -7.62 5.48 -4.42
C THR A 194 -7.67 4.62 -5.68
N ARG A 195 -7.33 3.32 -5.55
CA ARG A 195 -7.37 2.40 -6.68
C ARG A 195 -8.80 2.08 -7.12
N LYS A 196 -9.74 2.01 -6.18
CA LYS A 196 -11.18 1.91 -6.48
C LYS A 196 -11.65 3.08 -7.34
N ILE A 197 -11.20 4.31 -7.03
CA ILE A 197 -11.54 5.52 -7.79
C ILE A 197 -10.95 5.45 -9.20
N THR A 198 -9.65 5.18 -9.34
CA THR A 198 -8.99 5.19 -10.66
C THR A 198 -9.50 4.11 -11.59
N LEU A 199 -9.76 2.90 -11.05
CA LEU A 199 -10.39 1.81 -11.81
C LEU A 199 -11.83 2.16 -12.22
N ALA A 200 -12.63 2.76 -11.32
CA ALA A 200 -13.99 3.16 -11.65
C ALA A 200 -14.01 4.26 -12.73
N ALA A 201 -13.16 5.28 -12.62
CA ALA A 201 -13.02 6.31 -13.65
C ALA A 201 -12.67 5.69 -15.01
N ALA A 202 -11.71 4.76 -15.05
CA ALA A 202 -11.33 4.05 -16.26
C ALA A 202 -12.46 3.17 -16.84
N ARG A 203 -13.19 2.44 -15.98
CA ARG A 203 -14.31 1.59 -16.39
C ARG A 203 -15.49 2.40 -16.89
N ILE A 204 -15.82 3.54 -16.24
CA ILE A 204 -16.90 4.45 -16.64
C ILE A 204 -16.57 5.09 -18.00
N ALA A 205 -15.33 5.58 -18.18
CA ALA A 205 -14.88 6.15 -19.43
C ALA A 205 -14.91 5.16 -20.60
N GLN A 206 -14.85 3.85 -20.34
CA GLN A 206 -14.93 2.78 -21.33
C GLN A 206 -16.29 2.04 -21.37
N GLY A 207 -17.30 2.59 -20.69
CA GLY A 207 -18.67 2.04 -20.69
C GLY A 207 -18.79 0.66 -20.01
N LYS A 208 -17.94 0.38 -19.00
CA LYS A 208 -17.91 -0.90 -18.25
C LYS A 208 -18.47 -0.77 -16.84
N GLN A 209 -18.79 0.44 -16.40
CA GLN A 209 -19.37 0.72 -15.10
C GLN A 209 -20.24 1.98 -15.22
N ASP A 210 -21.35 2.05 -14.48
CA ASP A 210 -22.27 3.18 -14.55
C ASP A 210 -21.99 4.25 -13.50
N CYS A 211 -21.60 3.85 -12.28
CA CYS A 211 -21.41 4.75 -11.15
C CYS A 211 -20.35 4.22 -10.17
N LEU A 212 -19.66 5.13 -9.51
CA LEU A 212 -18.74 4.89 -8.40
C LEU A 212 -19.45 5.21 -7.08
N TYR A 213 -19.41 4.29 -6.12
CA TYR A 213 -19.92 4.51 -4.76
C TYR A 213 -18.77 4.67 -3.78
N LEU A 214 -18.78 5.74 -2.99
CA LEU A 214 -17.76 6.10 -2.00
C LEU A 214 -18.40 6.38 -0.64
N GLY A 215 -17.58 6.45 0.41
CA GLY A 215 -17.97 6.96 1.73
C GLY A 215 -17.77 8.49 1.78
N ASN A 216 -17.26 8.97 2.92
CA ASN A 216 -17.05 10.39 3.17
C ASN A 216 -16.04 11.01 2.17
N LEU A 217 -16.50 11.93 1.32
CA LEU A 217 -15.67 12.63 0.34
C LEU A 217 -14.80 13.74 0.95
N ASP A 218 -15.13 14.20 2.18
CA ASP A 218 -14.38 15.25 2.88
C ASP A 218 -13.20 14.71 3.68
N SER A 219 -13.03 13.38 3.78
CA SER A 219 -11.89 12.78 4.47
C SER A 219 -10.58 13.26 3.86
N LEU A 220 -9.70 13.80 4.71
CA LEU A 220 -8.40 14.34 4.32
C LEU A 220 -7.29 13.31 4.52
N ARG A 221 -6.45 13.13 3.52
CA ARG A 221 -5.32 12.21 3.55
C ARG A 221 -4.08 12.86 2.93
N ASP A 222 -2.93 12.49 3.45
CA ASP A 222 -1.64 12.74 2.85
C ASP A 222 -1.30 11.53 1.97
N TRP A 223 -1.28 11.71 0.65
CA TRP A 223 -1.00 10.65 -0.32
C TRP A 223 0.32 10.89 -1.05
N GLY A 224 1.23 9.93 -0.95
CA GLY A 224 2.48 9.92 -1.68
C GLY A 224 2.59 8.76 -2.67
N TYR A 225 3.68 8.72 -3.44
CA TYR A 225 3.98 7.64 -4.37
C TYR A 225 4.78 6.52 -3.70
N ALA A 226 4.36 5.29 -3.85
CA ALA A 226 4.97 4.14 -3.17
C ALA A 226 6.47 3.97 -3.49
N LYS A 227 6.93 4.31 -4.70
CA LYS A 227 8.36 4.26 -5.04
C LYS A 227 9.19 5.25 -4.24
N ASP A 228 8.67 6.44 -3.97
CA ASP A 228 9.37 7.44 -3.16
C ASP A 228 9.45 6.96 -1.70
N TYR A 229 8.42 6.26 -1.23
CA TYR A 229 8.35 5.72 0.13
C TYR A 229 9.32 4.55 0.37
N VAL A 230 9.49 3.64 -0.59
CA VAL A 230 10.45 2.53 -0.43
C VAL A 230 11.89 3.02 -0.39
N GLU A 231 12.22 4.13 -1.04
CA GLU A 231 13.51 4.79 -0.88
C GLU A 231 13.73 5.24 0.56
N CYS A 232 12.71 5.86 1.19
CA CYS A 232 12.77 6.26 2.59
C CYS A 232 12.94 5.06 3.53
N MET A 233 12.26 3.95 3.29
CA MET A 233 12.43 2.71 4.06
C MET A 233 13.89 2.25 4.06
N TRP A 234 14.54 2.30 2.90
CA TRP A 234 15.96 1.98 2.78
C TRP A 234 16.85 2.99 3.49
N LEU A 235 16.62 4.30 3.31
CA LEU A 235 17.38 5.36 3.97
C LEU A 235 17.35 5.25 5.49
N ILE A 236 16.22 4.87 6.09
CA ILE A 236 16.07 4.64 7.54
C ILE A 236 17.06 3.56 8.03
N LEU A 237 17.25 2.47 7.29
CA LEU A 237 18.23 1.45 7.66
C LEU A 237 19.68 1.84 7.34
N GLN A 238 19.91 2.84 6.48
CA GLN A 238 21.26 3.39 6.23
C GLN A 238 21.66 4.47 7.25
N HIS A 239 20.69 4.95 8.05
CA HIS A 239 20.96 5.93 9.10
C HIS A 239 21.93 5.36 10.15
N ASN A 240 22.65 6.24 10.85
CA ASN A 240 23.66 5.86 11.83
C ASN A 240 23.10 5.47 13.20
N LYS A 241 21.80 5.75 13.42
CA LYS A 241 21.08 5.45 14.67
C LYS A 241 19.75 4.75 14.36
N PRO A 242 19.33 3.80 15.22
CA PRO A 242 18.00 3.20 15.09
C PRO A 242 16.94 4.16 15.65
N GLU A 243 16.26 4.87 14.77
CA GLU A 243 15.20 5.82 15.12
C GLU A 243 13.95 5.60 14.28
N ASP A 244 12.81 6.14 14.74
CA ASP A 244 11.55 6.07 14.02
C ASP A 244 11.32 7.36 13.23
N PHE A 245 10.66 7.26 12.07
CA PHE A 245 10.46 8.38 11.16
C PHE A 245 9.04 8.41 10.62
N VAL A 246 8.43 9.59 10.57
CA VAL A 246 7.23 9.86 9.79
C VAL A 246 7.58 9.91 8.32
N ILE A 247 6.88 9.09 7.52
CA ILE A 247 7.01 9.05 6.06
C ILE A 247 5.71 9.57 5.46
N ALA A 248 5.72 10.84 5.03
CA ALA A 248 4.58 11.59 4.53
C ALA A 248 5.00 12.61 3.49
N THR A 249 4.08 13.11 2.67
CA THR A 249 4.39 14.19 1.71
C THR A 249 4.38 15.57 2.37
N GLY A 250 3.63 15.72 3.46
CA GLY A 250 3.35 17.00 4.13
C GLY A 250 2.22 17.79 3.47
N VAL A 251 1.50 17.21 2.51
CA VAL A 251 0.38 17.84 1.82
C VAL A 251 -0.87 16.97 1.90
N GLN A 252 -1.99 17.59 2.24
CA GLN A 252 -3.29 16.91 2.32
C GLN A 252 -4.15 17.19 1.10
N HIS A 253 -4.95 16.18 0.73
CA HIS A 253 -6.02 16.29 -0.26
C HIS A 253 -7.26 15.55 0.25
N SER A 254 -8.44 15.98 -0.18
CA SER A 254 -9.68 15.28 0.12
C SER A 254 -9.90 14.09 -0.84
N VAL A 255 -10.75 13.14 -0.42
CA VAL A 255 -11.22 12.07 -1.32
C VAL A 255 -11.92 12.66 -2.54
N ARG A 256 -12.62 13.80 -2.36
CA ARG A 256 -13.24 14.55 -3.47
C ARG A 256 -12.21 15.05 -4.48
N ASP A 257 -11.11 15.67 -4.01
CA ASP A 257 -10.03 16.19 -4.89
C ASP A 257 -9.42 15.04 -5.70
N PHE A 258 -9.15 13.91 -5.03
CA PHE A 258 -8.63 12.71 -5.71
C PHE A 258 -9.60 12.19 -6.78
N THR A 259 -10.90 12.15 -6.44
CA THR A 259 -11.95 11.67 -7.36
C THR A 259 -12.09 12.60 -8.57
N ASP A 260 -12.18 13.91 -8.33
CA ASP A 260 -12.28 14.90 -9.41
C ASP A 260 -11.10 14.80 -10.38
N LEU A 261 -9.88 14.77 -9.83
CA LEU A 261 -8.66 14.67 -10.60
C LEU A 261 -8.57 13.35 -11.39
N ALA A 262 -8.98 12.23 -10.78
CA ALA A 262 -8.99 10.93 -11.45
C ALA A 262 -9.97 10.89 -12.64
N PHE A 263 -11.16 11.42 -12.46
CA PHE A 263 -12.13 11.52 -13.56
C PHE A 263 -11.66 12.47 -14.66
N LYS A 264 -11.04 13.59 -14.30
CA LYS A 264 -10.43 14.53 -15.26
C LYS A 264 -9.37 13.83 -16.11
N HIS A 265 -8.46 13.05 -15.52
CA HIS A 265 -7.47 12.27 -16.28
C HIS A 265 -8.09 11.12 -17.11
N ALA A 266 -9.30 10.68 -16.77
CA ALA A 266 -10.08 9.77 -17.60
C ALA A 266 -10.89 10.48 -18.71
N GLY A 267 -10.73 11.80 -18.88
CA GLY A 267 -11.41 12.63 -19.87
C GLY A 267 -12.87 12.95 -19.51
N ILE A 268 -13.21 12.98 -18.23
CA ILE A 268 -14.56 13.26 -17.72
C ILE A 268 -14.47 14.40 -16.70
N THR A 269 -15.23 15.46 -16.89
CA THR A 269 -15.33 16.58 -15.94
C THR A 269 -16.54 16.38 -15.04
N LEU A 270 -16.34 16.36 -13.74
CA LEU A 270 -17.40 16.26 -12.74
C LEU A 270 -17.76 17.64 -12.17
N LYS A 271 -19.01 17.76 -11.72
CA LYS A 271 -19.48 18.80 -10.80
C LYS A 271 -20.11 18.11 -9.61
N PHE A 272 -19.62 18.41 -8.41
CA PHE A 272 -20.19 17.88 -7.17
C PHE A 272 -21.36 18.75 -6.72
N GLU A 273 -22.46 18.13 -6.34
CA GLU A 273 -23.68 18.75 -5.83
C GLU A 273 -24.24 17.98 -4.64
N GLY A 274 -24.84 18.69 -3.68
CA GLY A 274 -25.33 18.11 -2.42
C GLY A 274 -24.26 18.05 -1.35
N GLU A 275 -24.58 17.45 -0.20
CA GLU A 275 -23.70 17.31 0.96
C GLU A 275 -23.92 15.94 1.63
N GLY A 276 -22.88 15.39 2.25
CA GLY A 276 -22.92 14.14 2.98
C GLY A 276 -23.45 12.97 2.12
N LEU A 277 -24.46 12.25 2.61
CA LEU A 277 -25.06 11.12 1.89
C LEU A 277 -25.80 11.51 0.61
N ASN A 278 -26.16 12.79 0.46
CA ASN A 278 -26.84 13.30 -0.74
C ASN A 278 -25.86 13.87 -1.77
N GLU A 279 -24.56 13.82 -1.49
CA GLU A 279 -23.56 14.34 -2.41
C GLU A 279 -23.39 13.43 -3.62
N LYS A 280 -23.27 14.04 -4.80
CA LYS A 280 -23.15 13.37 -6.10
C LYS A 280 -22.13 14.08 -6.96
N GLY A 281 -21.39 13.29 -7.75
CA GLY A 281 -20.57 13.80 -8.87
C GLY A 281 -21.32 13.62 -10.18
N ILE A 282 -21.70 14.73 -10.81
CA ILE A 282 -22.45 14.76 -12.08
C ILE A 282 -21.48 15.06 -13.22
N CYS A 283 -21.53 14.30 -14.30
CA CYS A 283 -20.73 14.57 -15.49
C CYS A 283 -21.24 15.83 -16.19
N VAL A 284 -20.40 16.84 -16.32
CA VAL A 284 -20.75 18.11 -17.01
C VAL A 284 -20.06 18.25 -18.37
N ALA A 285 -18.93 17.55 -18.59
CA ALA A 285 -18.25 17.54 -19.88
C ALA A 285 -17.43 16.24 -20.07
N VAL A 286 -17.17 15.89 -21.32
CA VAL A 286 -16.31 14.77 -21.71
C VAL A 286 -15.38 15.19 -22.85
N GLU A 287 -14.13 14.71 -22.83
CA GLU A 287 -13.17 14.93 -23.91
C GLU A 287 -13.44 14.04 -25.13
N ASN A 288 -13.75 12.74 -24.86
CA ASN A 288 -14.09 11.82 -25.92
C ASN A 288 -15.55 11.97 -26.35
N PRO A 289 -15.83 12.34 -27.62
CA PRO A 289 -17.21 12.51 -28.13
C PRO A 289 -18.07 11.24 -28.03
N ALA A 290 -17.46 10.04 -27.99
CA ALA A 290 -18.18 8.79 -27.80
C ALA A 290 -18.84 8.69 -26.41
N ASN A 291 -18.36 9.46 -25.44
CA ASN A 291 -18.85 9.49 -24.07
C ASN A 291 -19.92 10.57 -23.81
N LYS A 292 -20.41 11.26 -24.84
CA LYS A 292 -21.44 12.33 -24.70
C LYS A 292 -22.67 11.87 -23.91
N ALA A 293 -23.02 10.59 -23.98
CA ALA A 293 -24.16 10.02 -23.26
C ALA A 293 -23.96 9.99 -21.71
N LEU A 294 -22.75 10.29 -21.21
CA LEU A 294 -22.46 10.44 -19.79
C LEU A 294 -22.85 11.82 -19.25
N ILE A 295 -22.93 12.85 -20.11
CA ILE A 295 -23.26 14.22 -19.68
C ILE A 295 -24.64 14.24 -19.02
N GLY A 296 -24.71 14.81 -17.83
CA GLY A 296 -25.92 14.87 -16.99
C GLY A 296 -26.12 13.63 -16.11
N LYS A 297 -25.32 12.56 -16.25
CA LYS A 297 -25.44 11.38 -15.38
C LYS A 297 -24.68 11.58 -14.07
N GLU A 298 -25.20 10.95 -13.02
CA GLU A 298 -24.54 10.82 -11.73
C GLU A 298 -23.51 9.69 -11.82
N LEU A 299 -22.22 10.03 -11.85
CA LEU A 299 -21.12 9.08 -11.98
C LEU A 299 -20.44 8.75 -10.64
N VAL A 300 -20.68 9.56 -9.60
CA VAL A 300 -20.22 9.35 -8.24
C VAL A 300 -21.38 9.54 -7.29
N ARG A 301 -21.51 8.65 -6.31
CA ARG A 301 -22.50 8.73 -5.21
C ARG A 301 -21.85 8.37 -3.88
N VAL A 302 -22.32 9.00 -2.82
CA VAL A 302 -22.00 8.62 -1.45
C VAL A 302 -22.96 7.53 -0.98
N SER A 303 -22.44 6.50 -0.28
CA SER A 303 -23.23 5.40 0.31
C SER A 303 -22.78 5.12 1.73
N GLU A 304 -23.74 4.84 2.62
CA GLU A 304 -23.49 4.44 4.00
C GLU A 304 -22.69 3.13 4.11
N ASP A 305 -22.80 2.24 3.13
CA ASP A 305 -22.09 0.95 3.10
C ASP A 305 -20.56 1.10 3.14
N PHE A 306 -20.04 2.30 2.81
CA PHE A 306 -18.62 2.63 2.80
C PHE A 306 -18.18 3.49 4.00
N TYR A 307 -19.05 3.72 4.98
CA TYR A 307 -18.66 4.32 6.25
C TYR A 307 -18.15 3.26 7.22
N ARG A 308 -17.10 3.58 7.95
CA ARG A 308 -16.54 2.70 8.97
C ARG A 308 -17.23 2.94 10.32
N PRO A 309 -17.25 1.95 11.23
CA PRO A 309 -17.75 2.13 12.60
C PRO A 309 -17.05 3.28 13.34
N THR A 310 -15.74 3.41 13.09
CA THR A 310 -14.92 4.55 13.49
C THR A 310 -14.06 4.95 12.30
N ASP A 311 -14.03 6.23 11.95
CA ASP A 311 -13.22 6.73 10.83
C ASP A 311 -12.28 7.84 11.27
N VAL A 312 -11.09 7.85 10.69
CA VAL A 312 -10.09 8.88 10.90
C VAL A 312 -10.31 9.96 9.85
N VAL A 313 -10.64 11.16 10.31
CA VAL A 313 -11.02 12.26 9.41
C VAL A 313 -9.79 12.98 8.86
N ASN A 314 -8.72 13.08 9.65
CA ASN A 314 -7.59 13.97 9.35
C ASN A 314 -6.25 13.28 9.62
N LEU A 315 -5.56 12.87 8.55
CA LEU A 315 -4.18 12.38 8.61
C LEU A 315 -3.29 13.31 7.78
N TRP A 316 -2.44 14.07 8.47
CA TRP A 316 -1.51 15.03 7.87
C TRP A 316 -0.13 14.88 8.50
N GLY A 317 0.82 14.29 7.79
CA GLY A 317 2.16 14.00 8.31
C GLY A 317 3.12 15.18 8.20
N ASP A 318 4.01 15.29 9.18
CA ASP A 318 5.17 16.20 9.13
C ASP A 318 6.44 15.39 8.80
N PRO A 319 6.95 15.44 7.55
CA PRO A 319 8.15 14.72 7.13
C PRO A 319 9.46 15.41 7.51
N THR A 320 9.44 16.46 8.32
CA THR A 320 10.60 17.32 8.58
C THR A 320 11.81 16.54 9.08
N LYS A 321 11.61 15.57 9.97
CA LYS A 321 12.70 14.72 10.48
C LYS A 321 13.32 13.88 9.37
N ALA A 322 12.52 13.19 8.56
CA ALA A 322 13.01 12.37 7.46
C ALA A 322 13.75 13.22 6.40
N LYS A 323 13.24 14.41 6.10
CA LYS A 323 13.91 15.35 5.18
C LYS A 323 15.28 15.79 5.71
N ASN A 324 15.36 16.18 6.97
CA ASN A 324 16.56 16.79 7.54
C ASN A 324 17.63 15.74 7.87
N GLU A 325 17.25 14.58 8.40
CA GLU A 325 18.21 13.59 8.89
C GLU A 325 18.56 12.52 7.85
N LEU A 326 17.62 12.18 6.95
CA LEU A 326 17.84 11.18 5.91
C LEU A 326 18.12 11.80 4.53
N GLY A 327 17.88 13.12 4.36
CA GLY A 327 17.95 13.77 3.04
C GLY A 327 16.86 13.31 2.08
N TRP A 328 15.79 12.71 2.59
CA TRP A 328 14.69 12.21 1.77
C TRP A 328 13.82 13.34 1.20
N ASN A 329 13.46 13.25 -0.09
CA ASN A 329 12.52 14.17 -0.72
C ASN A 329 11.13 13.52 -0.86
N PRO A 330 10.13 13.90 -0.04
CA PRO A 330 8.81 13.30 -0.05
C PRO A 330 7.94 13.68 -1.27
N GLN A 331 8.39 14.62 -2.09
CA GLN A 331 7.63 15.18 -3.22
C GLN A 331 8.37 15.00 -4.55
N THR A 332 9.10 13.90 -4.71
CA THR A 332 9.69 13.52 -6.00
C THR A 332 8.60 13.33 -7.04
N THR A 333 7.49 12.70 -6.64
CA THR A 333 6.26 12.58 -7.43
C THR A 333 5.17 13.44 -6.82
N THR A 334 4.60 14.36 -7.58
CA THR A 334 3.49 15.21 -7.11
C THR A 334 2.18 14.44 -7.05
N PHE A 335 1.20 14.97 -6.29
CA PHE A 335 -0.13 14.37 -6.19
C PHE A 335 -0.80 14.25 -7.57
N GLU A 336 -0.71 15.27 -8.42
CA GLU A 336 -1.28 15.25 -9.76
C GLU A 336 -0.62 14.17 -10.64
N GLN A 337 0.72 14.07 -10.61
CA GLN A 337 1.46 13.02 -11.33
C GLN A 337 1.10 11.62 -10.85
N LEU A 338 0.91 11.43 -9.55
CA LEU A 338 0.48 10.16 -8.96
C LEU A 338 -0.89 9.73 -9.49
N VAL A 339 -1.88 10.62 -9.45
CA VAL A 339 -3.23 10.32 -9.92
C VAL A 339 -3.23 10.05 -11.42
N GLU A 340 -2.53 10.87 -12.22
CA GLU A 340 -2.38 10.65 -13.66
C GLU A 340 -1.79 9.29 -13.98
N LEU A 341 -0.69 8.91 -13.30
CA LEU A 341 -0.02 7.63 -13.47
C LEU A 341 -0.95 6.46 -13.19
N MET A 342 -1.70 6.52 -12.09
CA MET A 342 -2.65 5.48 -11.70
C MET A 342 -3.80 5.36 -12.72
N VAL A 343 -4.39 6.47 -13.12
CA VAL A 343 -5.49 6.49 -14.10
C VAL A 343 -5.02 5.97 -15.47
N ARG A 344 -3.87 6.43 -15.95
CA ARG A 344 -3.30 5.98 -17.22
C ARG A 344 -3.07 4.47 -17.24
N HIS A 345 -2.52 3.93 -16.16
CA HIS A 345 -2.35 2.48 -16.01
C HIS A 345 -3.70 1.75 -16.03
N ASP A 346 -4.69 2.23 -15.27
CA ASP A 346 -5.99 1.58 -15.19
C ASP A 346 -6.80 1.68 -16.48
N MET A 347 -6.67 2.77 -17.23
CA MET A 347 -7.24 2.89 -18.58
C MET A 347 -6.68 1.81 -19.51
N ALA A 348 -5.38 1.58 -19.49
CA ALA A 348 -4.74 0.53 -20.29
C ALA A 348 -5.15 -0.87 -19.82
N LYS A 349 -5.19 -1.10 -18.49
CA LYS A 349 -5.62 -2.39 -17.91
C LYS A 349 -7.06 -2.74 -18.31
N VAL A 350 -8.01 -1.81 -18.14
CA VAL A 350 -9.43 -2.04 -18.49
C VAL A 350 -9.61 -2.32 -19.99
N ALA A 351 -8.84 -1.66 -20.86
CA ALA A 351 -8.85 -1.93 -22.29
C ALA A 351 -8.32 -3.33 -22.62
N ALA A 352 -7.21 -3.73 -22.00
CA ALA A 352 -6.62 -5.06 -22.20
C ALA A 352 -7.54 -6.18 -21.68
N ASP A 353 -8.16 -6.01 -20.51
CA ASP A 353 -9.11 -6.95 -19.94
C ASP A 353 -10.34 -7.14 -20.84
N ALA A 354 -10.84 -6.05 -21.46
CA ALA A 354 -11.95 -6.11 -22.41
C ALA A 354 -11.58 -6.87 -23.71
N GLU A 355 -10.36 -6.70 -24.21
CA GLU A 355 -9.89 -7.42 -25.39
C GLU A 355 -9.70 -8.91 -25.09
N ALA A 356 -9.10 -9.24 -23.93
CA ALA A 356 -8.96 -10.62 -23.48
C ALA A 356 -10.33 -11.32 -23.30
N ALA A 357 -11.33 -10.61 -22.81
CA ALA A 357 -12.69 -11.13 -22.70
C ALA A 357 -13.31 -11.46 -24.06
N LYS A 358 -13.15 -10.58 -25.07
CA LYS A 358 -13.62 -10.85 -26.45
C LYS A 358 -12.95 -12.09 -27.05
N VAL A 359 -11.63 -12.24 -26.86
CA VAL A 359 -10.90 -13.43 -27.35
C VAL A 359 -11.44 -14.70 -26.73
N ARG A 360 -11.71 -14.70 -25.41
CA ARG A 360 -12.30 -15.86 -24.71
C ARG A 360 -13.70 -16.20 -25.22
N THR A 361 -14.56 -15.19 -25.46
CA THR A 361 -15.90 -15.41 -26.01
C THR A 361 -15.83 -16.02 -27.41
N ASN A 362 -14.98 -15.46 -28.28
CA ASN A 362 -14.80 -16.01 -29.63
C ASN A 362 -14.27 -17.45 -29.60
N LEU A 363 -13.30 -17.76 -28.71
CA LEU A 363 -12.78 -19.13 -28.57
C LEU A 363 -13.86 -20.11 -28.10
N ALA A 364 -14.71 -19.69 -27.11
CA ALA A 364 -15.82 -20.53 -26.68
C ALA A 364 -16.80 -20.84 -27.83
N GLU A 365 -17.17 -19.83 -28.64
CA GLU A 365 -18.01 -20.01 -29.80
C GLU A 365 -17.37 -20.95 -30.87
N TYR A 366 -16.04 -20.84 -31.08
CA TYR A 366 -15.34 -21.74 -32.01
C TYR A 366 -15.29 -23.18 -31.52
N LEU A 367 -15.14 -23.39 -30.20
CA LEU A 367 -15.19 -24.72 -29.59
C LEU A 367 -16.60 -25.32 -29.68
N GLU A 368 -17.65 -24.56 -29.41
CA GLU A 368 -19.03 -24.98 -29.55
C GLU A 368 -19.40 -25.36 -31.02
N LYS A 369 -18.87 -24.61 -31.98
CA LYS A 369 -19.05 -24.87 -33.41
C LYS A 369 -18.15 -25.98 -33.96
N GLY A 370 -17.28 -26.59 -33.13
CA GLY A 370 -16.34 -27.66 -33.55
C GLY A 370 -15.26 -27.21 -34.53
N ILE A 371 -14.98 -25.90 -34.62
CA ILE A 371 -14.00 -25.34 -35.56
C ILE A 371 -12.57 -25.48 -35.02
N VAL A 372 -12.40 -25.59 -33.70
CA VAL A 372 -11.12 -25.87 -33.03
C VAL A 372 -11.33 -27.08 -32.13
N LYS A 373 -10.39 -28.05 -32.16
CA LYS A 373 -10.37 -29.20 -31.25
C LYS A 373 -9.41 -28.98 -30.11
#